data_de06327d71bff1983c278ce6250398fa
#
_entry.id   de06327d71bff1983c278ce6250398fa
#
_cell.length_a   1.000
_cell.length_b   1.000
_cell.length_c   1.000
_cell.angle_alpha   90.00
_cell.angle_beta   90.00
_cell.angle_gamma   90.00
#
_symmetry.space_group_name_H-M   'P 1'
#
loop_
_entity.id
_entity.type
_entity.pdbx_description
1 polymer ?
#
loop_
_entity_poly.entity_id
_entity_poly.type
_entity_poly.pdbx_seq_one_letter_code
_entity_poly.pdbx_strand_id
1 'polypeptide(L)'
;MGLAVKSLDVGYRSGHHTTTVLSGVTGSVEAGQMVGLVGPNGAGKSTLLRSVAGLQPSLRGEVELNGTATSRMSRRQIAQTLSAVLTDRVSVARLTCRDIVSLGRHPHSGIGGRLRPRDHAVIDDSLAAVGATDLADAFIGELSDGQRQRVMVARALAQEPSILLLDEPTSFLDPPGRIALLGMLREVCTDRNIA
;
A
#
# COMPACT_ATOMS: atom_id res chain seq x y z
N MET A 1 5.22 16.16 5.70
CA MET A 1 3.88 15.71 6.11
C MET A 1 3.76 14.26 5.73
N GLY A 2 3.11 13.44 6.53
CA GLY A 2 3.08 12.00 6.37
C GLY A 2 1.86 11.38 7.05
N LEU A 3 2.04 10.27 7.73
CA LEU A 3 1.03 9.53 8.49
C LEU A 3 1.16 9.85 9.98
N ALA A 4 0.06 10.12 10.66
CA ALA A 4 0.01 10.14 12.11
C ALA A 4 -1.16 9.28 12.63
N VAL A 5 -0.92 8.59 13.74
CA VAL A 5 -1.88 7.75 14.45
C VAL A 5 -1.95 8.24 15.89
N LYS A 6 -3.15 8.54 16.39
CA LYS A 6 -3.37 9.14 17.72
C LYS A 6 -4.29 8.26 18.55
N SER A 7 -3.73 7.64 19.60
CA SER A 7 -4.46 6.80 20.57
C SER A 7 -5.43 5.82 19.90
N LEU A 8 -4.96 5.14 18.84
CA LEU A 8 -5.79 4.27 18.01
C LEU A 8 -6.00 2.91 18.69
N ASP A 9 -7.27 2.53 18.84
CA ASP A 9 -7.66 1.17 19.22
C ASP A 9 -8.15 0.47 17.95
N VAL A 10 -7.60 -0.71 17.68
CA VAL A 10 -7.97 -1.53 16.51
C VAL A 10 -8.45 -2.92 16.94
N GLY A 11 -9.38 -3.49 16.20
CA GLY A 11 -9.98 -4.76 16.52
C GLY A 11 -11.22 -5.03 15.69
N TYR A 12 -12.09 -5.89 16.17
CA TYR A 12 -13.27 -6.37 15.45
C TYR A 12 -14.54 -6.11 16.23
N ARG A 13 -15.62 -5.78 15.51
CA ARG A 13 -16.98 -5.73 16.06
C ARG A 13 -17.82 -6.82 15.40
N SER A 14 -18.42 -7.69 16.22
CA SER A 14 -19.32 -8.75 15.76
C SER A 14 -20.60 -8.68 16.63
N GLY A 15 -21.67 -8.12 16.07
CA GLY A 15 -22.89 -7.84 16.84
C GLY A 15 -22.61 -6.93 18.04
N HIS A 16 -22.89 -7.43 19.25
CA HIS A 16 -22.64 -6.70 20.50
C HIS A 16 -21.24 -6.93 21.10
N HIS A 17 -20.43 -7.82 20.52
CA HIS A 17 -19.09 -8.10 21.00
C HIS A 17 -18.05 -7.24 20.29
N THR A 18 -17.15 -6.63 21.08
CA THR A 18 -15.98 -5.91 20.58
C THR A 18 -14.72 -6.61 21.07
N THR A 19 -13.86 -7.03 20.16
CA THR A 19 -12.56 -7.61 20.45
C THR A 19 -11.48 -6.60 20.10
N THR A 20 -10.81 -6.04 21.10
CA THR A 20 -9.68 -5.13 20.88
C THR A 20 -8.41 -5.98 20.67
N VAL A 21 -7.70 -5.72 19.58
CA VAL A 21 -6.44 -6.39 19.22
C VAL A 21 -5.25 -5.55 19.67
N LEU A 22 -5.27 -4.24 19.40
CA LEU A 22 -4.27 -3.29 19.91
C LEU A 22 -5.00 -2.08 20.45
N SER A 23 -4.47 -1.47 21.50
CA SER A 23 -5.04 -0.26 22.12
C SER A 23 -4.00 0.83 22.31
N GLY A 24 -4.44 2.10 22.18
CA GLY A 24 -3.64 3.28 22.47
C GLY A 24 -2.46 3.49 21.53
N VAL A 25 -2.48 2.92 20.33
CA VAL A 25 -1.37 3.05 19.37
C VAL A 25 -1.21 4.52 18.97
N THR A 26 0.01 5.05 19.17
CA THR A 26 0.36 6.42 18.81
C THR A 26 1.72 6.43 18.13
N GLY A 27 1.83 7.13 17.01
CA GLY A 27 3.07 7.26 16.25
C GLY A 27 2.89 8.09 14.99
N SER A 28 3.99 8.43 14.34
CA SER A 28 4.00 9.16 13.08
C SER A 28 5.11 8.68 12.17
N VAL A 29 4.91 8.88 10.88
CA VAL A 29 5.90 8.65 9.83
C VAL A 29 5.91 9.89 8.95
N GLU A 30 7.07 10.51 8.79
CA GLU A 30 7.22 11.68 7.94
C GLU A 30 7.49 11.30 6.49
N ALA A 31 7.23 12.22 5.57
CA ALA A 31 7.52 12.03 4.16
C ALA A 31 9.01 11.73 3.94
N GLY A 32 9.31 10.78 3.07
CA GLY A 32 10.66 10.26 2.82
C GLY A 32 11.18 9.30 3.89
N GLN A 33 10.39 9.01 4.93
CA GLN A 33 10.75 8.03 5.95
C GLN A 33 10.16 6.65 5.66
N MET A 34 10.96 5.62 5.87
CA MET A 34 10.53 4.23 5.88
C MET A 34 10.58 3.70 7.32
N VAL A 35 9.46 3.24 7.82
CA VAL A 35 9.31 2.71 9.20
C VAL A 35 8.89 1.25 9.16
N GLY A 36 9.59 0.38 9.89
CA GLY A 36 9.28 -1.04 10.04
C GLY A 36 8.40 -1.30 11.27
N LEU A 37 7.23 -1.89 11.07
CA LEU A 37 6.38 -2.40 12.14
C LEU A 37 6.78 -3.83 12.46
N VAL A 38 7.43 -4.05 13.62
CA VAL A 38 7.99 -5.34 14.03
C VAL A 38 7.20 -5.93 15.21
N GLY A 39 7.02 -7.23 15.19
CA GLY A 39 6.34 -7.97 16.28
C GLY A 39 5.99 -9.39 15.85
N PRO A 40 5.63 -10.28 16.80
CA PRO A 40 5.30 -11.68 16.51
C PRO A 40 4.07 -11.80 15.59
N ASN A 41 3.91 -13.00 14.99
CA ASN A 41 2.71 -13.31 14.22
C ASN A 41 1.49 -13.27 15.13
N GLY A 42 0.37 -12.73 14.63
CA GLY A 42 -0.85 -12.54 15.42
C GLY A 42 -0.85 -11.32 16.36
N ALA A 43 0.23 -10.53 16.44
CA ALA A 43 0.29 -9.32 17.28
C ALA A 43 -0.63 -8.17 16.82
N GLY A 44 -1.37 -8.32 15.71
CA GLY A 44 -2.29 -7.31 15.24
C GLY A 44 -1.70 -6.33 14.19
N LYS A 45 -0.50 -6.58 13.65
CA LYS A 45 0.16 -5.72 12.66
C LYS A 45 -0.74 -5.46 11.43
N SER A 46 -1.25 -6.51 10.80
CA SER A 46 -2.14 -6.39 9.64
C SER A 46 -3.47 -5.73 10.00
N THR A 47 -4.00 -5.95 11.21
CA THR A 47 -5.21 -5.27 11.71
C THR A 47 -4.97 -3.77 11.83
N LEU A 48 -3.81 -3.37 12.36
CA LEU A 48 -3.40 -1.96 12.44
C LEU A 48 -3.29 -1.35 11.05
N LEU A 49 -2.55 -1.99 10.13
CA LEU A 49 -2.37 -1.50 8.77
C LEU A 49 -3.70 -1.37 8.01
N ARG A 50 -4.61 -2.35 8.15
CA ARG A 50 -5.95 -2.29 7.55
C ARG A 50 -6.79 -1.14 8.12
N SER A 51 -6.69 -0.89 9.43
CA SER A 51 -7.40 0.24 10.07
C SER A 51 -6.82 1.58 9.62
N VAL A 52 -5.50 1.71 9.53
CA VAL A 52 -4.83 2.91 9.01
C VAL A 52 -5.17 3.16 7.54
N ALA A 53 -5.27 2.11 6.73
CA ALA A 53 -5.69 2.18 5.33
C ALA A 53 -7.18 2.51 5.14
N GLY A 54 -7.98 2.58 6.21
CA GLY A 54 -9.42 2.79 6.14
C GLY A 54 -10.21 1.60 5.58
N LEU A 55 -9.59 0.42 5.49
CA LEU A 55 -10.22 -0.82 5.02
C LEU A 55 -11.00 -1.52 6.14
N GLN A 56 -10.70 -1.18 7.38
CA GLN A 56 -11.38 -1.64 8.58
C GLN A 56 -11.59 -0.44 9.51
N PRO A 57 -12.78 -0.26 10.10
CA PRO A 57 -13.01 0.81 11.04
C PRO A 57 -12.16 0.62 12.30
N SER A 58 -11.54 1.68 12.79
CA SER A 58 -10.94 1.71 14.12
C SER A 58 -12.02 1.66 15.20
N LEU A 59 -11.67 1.15 16.38
CA LEU A 59 -12.57 1.14 17.54
C LEU A 59 -12.59 2.50 18.24
N ARG A 60 -11.42 3.15 18.34
CA ARG A 60 -11.18 4.48 18.92
C ARG A 60 -9.96 5.13 18.26
N GLY A 61 -9.77 6.42 18.57
CA GLY A 61 -8.62 7.19 18.13
C GLY A 61 -8.78 7.74 16.71
N GLU A 62 -7.71 8.28 16.17
CA GLU A 62 -7.72 9.00 14.91
C GLU A 62 -6.50 8.65 14.06
N VAL A 63 -6.71 8.60 12.75
CA VAL A 63 -5.65 8.51 11.73
C VAL A 63 -5.66 9.80 10.94
N GLU A 64 -4.50 10.43 10.80
CA GLU A 64 -4.30 11.63 10.00
C GLU A 64 -3.37 11.32 8.81
N LEU A 65 -3.79 11.74 7.63
CA LEU A 65 -3.00 11.69 6.40
C LEU A 65 -2.66 13.13 6.02
N ASN A 66 -1.37 13.45 5.97
CA ASN A 66 -0.89 14.81 5.68
C ASN A 66 -1.52 15.90 6.57
N GLY A 67 -1.77 15.59 7.85
CA GLY A 67 -2.39 16.49 8.82
C GLY A 67 -3.90 16.61 8.72
N THR A 68 -4.55 15.81 7.88
CA THR A 68 -6.02 15.79 7.77
C THR A 68 -6.54 14.46 8.32
N ALA A 69 -7.47 14.51 9.26
CA ALA A 69 -8.13 13.35 9.83
C ALA A 69 -8.89 12.57 8.74
N THR A 70 -8.71 11.24 8.69
CA THR A 70 -9.38 10.37 7.69
C THR A 70 -10.90 10.43 7.80
N SER A 71 -11.44 10.71 8.98
CA SER A 71 -12.88 10.92 9.21
C SER A 71 -13.46 12.11 8.45
N ARG A 72 -12.62 13.08 8.03
CA ARG A 72 -12.98 14.25 7.24
C ARG A 72 -12.68 14.11 5.75
N MET A 73 -12.15 12.97 5.32
CA MET A 73 -11.77 12.69 3.94
C MET A 73 -12.79 11.79 3.27
N SER A 74 -13.08 12.04 2.01
CA SER A 74 -13.80 11.09 1.16
C SER A 74 -12.93 9.86 0.86
N ARG A 75 -13.56 8.73 0.56
CA ARG A 75 -12.84 7.50 0.15
C ARG A 75 -11.88 7.76 -1.02
N ARG A 76 -12.26 8.61 -1.96
CA ARG A 76 -11.42 8.99 -3.09
C ARG A 76 -10.20 9.79 -2.64
N GLN A 77 -10.34 10.73 -1.73
CA GLN A 77 -9.22 11.50 -1.19
C GLN A 77 -8.25 10.59 -0.42
N ILE A 78 -8.76 9.67 0.40
CA ILE A 78 -7.92 8.66 1.07
C ILE A 78 -7.17 7.85 0.02
N ALA A 79 -7.86 7.32 -0.99
CA ALA A 79 -7.23 6.52 -2.06
C ALA A 79 -6.25 7.32 -2.94
N GLN A 80 -6.35 8.63 -3.04
CA GLN A 80 -5.37 9.48 -3.72
C GLN A 80 -4.16 9.85 -2.85
N THR A 81 -4.26 9.66 -1.53
CA THR A 81 -3.22 10.02 -0.57
C THR A 81 -2.43 8.80 -0.10
N LEU A 82 -3.11 7.68 0.12
CA LEU A 82 -2.57 6.46 0.69
C LEU A 82 -2.82 5.27 -0.24
N SER A 83 -1.77 4.49 -0.48
CA SER A 83 -1.86 3.20 -1.14
C SER A 83 -1.42 2.08 -0.21
N ALA A 84 -1.97 0.88 -0.40
CA ALA A 84 -1.65 -0.29 0.41
C ALA A 84 -1.40 -1.52 -0.45
N VAL A 85 -0.33 -2.26 -0.14
CA VAL A 85 -0.08 -3.61 -0.63
C VAL A 85 -0.31 -4.56 0.55
N LEU A 86 -1.39 -5.30 0.49
CA LEU A 86 -1.76 -6.28 1.52
C LEU A 86 -1.38 -7.68 1.08
N THR A 87 -1.29 -8.59 2.05
CA THR A 87 -0.85 -9.98 1.86
C THR A 87 -1.83 -10.82 1.02
N ASP A 88 -3.00 -10.29 0.65
CA ASP A 88 -4.01 -11.02 -0.12
C ASP A 88 -3.50 -11.38 -1.52
N ARG A 89 -3.51 -12.66 -1.86
CA ARG A 89 -3.13 -13.15 -3.20
C ARG A 89 -4.19 -12.74 -4.22
N VAL A 90 -3.84 -11.85 -5.12
CA VAL A 90 -4.69 -11.52 -6.28
C VAL A 90 -4.58 -12.66 -7.28
N SER A 91 -5.63 -13.49 -7.39
CA SER A 91 -5.70 -14.60 -8.35
C SER A 91 -6.34 -14.14 -9.67
N VAL A 92 -5.59 -13.39 -10.48
CA VAL A 92 -5.98 -12.95 -11.83
C VAL A 92 -4.95 -13.38 -12.85
N ALA A 93 -4.89 -14.69 -13.11
CA ALA A 93 -3.83 -15.32 -13.91
C ALA A 93 -3.68 -14.79 -15.35
N ARG A 94 -4.68 -14.12 -15.90
CA ARG A 94 -4.73 -13.67 -17.30
C ARG A 94 -4.58 -12.16 -17.51
N LEU A 95 -4.22 -11.40 -16.48
CA LEU A 95 -3.88 -9.98 -16.63
C LEU A 95 -2.37 -9.83 -16.82
N THR A 96 -1.97 -8.92 -17.71
CA THR A 96 -0.58 -8.52 -17.84
C THR A 96 -0.14 -7.69 -16.62
N CYS A 97 1.16 -7.57 -16.41
CA CYS A 97 1.68 -6.71 -15.36
C CYS A 97 1.25 -5.25 -15.57
N ARG A 98 1.24 -4.78 -16.81
CA ARG A 98 0.73 -3.46 -17.20
C ARG A 98 -0.75 -3.30 -16.81
N ASP A 99 -1.58 -4.30 -17.05
CA ASP A 99 -2.99 -4.26 -16.65
C ASP A 99 -3.12 -4.13 -15.13
N ILE A 100 -2.35 -4.92 -14.37
CA ILE A 100 -2.34 -4.86 -12.90
C ILE A 100 -1.91 -3.48 -12.41
N VAL A 101 -0.83 -2.91 -12.95
CA VAL A 101 -0.34 -1.58 -12.56
C VAL A 101 -1.35 -0.49 -12.93
N SER A 102 -2.06 -0.64 -14.06
CA SER A 102 -3.10 0.29 -14.50
C SER A 102 -4.26 0.42 -13.50
N LEU A 103 -4.57 -0.63 -12.72
CA LEU A 103 -5.57 -0.57 -11.66
C LEU A 103 -5.22 0.47 -10.58
N GLY A 104 -3.94 0.78 -10.38
CA GLY A 104 -3.49 1.85 -9.50
C GLY A 104 -4.00 3.23 -9.91
N ARG A 105 -4.37 3.43 -11.18
CA ARG A 105 -4.91 4.70 -11.68
C ARG A 105 -6.38 4.93 -11.37
N HIS A 106 -7.08 3.90 -10.84
CA HIS A 106 -8.52 3.99 -10.58
C HIS A 106 -8.95 5.22 -9.76
N PRO A 107 -8.26 5.67 -8.69
CA PRO A 107 -8.65 6.87 -7.95
C PRO A 107 -8.52 8.18 -8.77
N HIS A 108 -7.75 8.18 -9.85
CA HIS A 108 -7.52 9.31 -10.74
C HIS A 108 -8.37 9.26 -12.01
N SER A 109 -8.89 8.08 -12.38
CA SER A 109 -9.76 7.91 -13.53
C SER A 109 -11.15 8.51 -13.26
N GLY A 110 -11.79 9.00 -14.33
CA GLY A 110 -13.17 9.49 -14.28
C GLY A 110 -14.19 8.33 -14.31
N ILE A 111 -15.47 8.69 -14.43
CA ILE A 111 -16.57 7.75 -14.67
C ILE A 111 -16.25 6.97 -15.96
N GLY A 112 -16.17 5.63 -15.84
CA GLY A 112 -15.82 4.74 -16.96
C GLY A 112 -14.37 4.22 -16.98
N GLY A 113 -13.50 4.64 -16.04
CA GLY A 113 -12.16 4.05 -15.86
C GLY A 113 -11.18 4.25 -17.01
N ARG A 114 -11.46 5.17 -17.96
CA ARG A 114 -10.64 5.36 -19.14
C ARG A 114 -9.31 6.03 -18.78
N LEU A 115 -8.21 5.38 -19.15
CA LEU A 115 -6.86 5.92 -18.98
C LEU A 115 -6.58 7.05 -19.97
N ARG A 116 -5.90 8.08 -19.51
CA ARG A 116 -5.42 9.23 -20.30
C ARG A 116 -3.95 9.03 -20.67
N PRO A 117 -3.39 9.77 -21.64
CA PRO A 117 -1.96 9.68 -21.97
C PRO A 117 -1.03 9.83 -20.75
N ARG A 118 -1.35 10.73 -19.80
CA ARG A 118 -0.61 10.87 -18.54
C ARG A 118 -0.63 9.58 -17.69
N ASP A 119 -1.74 8.85 -17.69
CA ASP A 119 -1.86 7.63 -16.87
C ASP A 119 -0.93 6.54 -17.40
N HIS A 120 -0.75 6.43 -18.72
CA HIS A 120 0.21 5.50 -19.32
C HIS A 120 1.65 5.85 -18.92
N ALA A 121 2.03 7.14 -18.95
CA ALA A 121 3.35 7.57 -18.51
C ALA A 121 3.61 7.23 -17.02
N VAL A 122 2.60 7.42 -16.15
CA VAL A 122 2.70 7.06 -14.72
C VAL A 122 2.85 5.55 -14.53
N ILE A 123 2.15 4.73 -15.34
CA ILE A 123 2.26 3.27 -15.31
C ILE A 123 3.68 2.85 -15.70
N ASP A 124 4.22 3.39 -16.79
CA ASP A 124 5.57 3.08 -17.26
C ASP A 124 6.64 3.50 -16.24
N ASP A 125 6.52 4.70 -15.66
CA ASP A 125 7.40 5.20 -14.63
C ASP A 125 7.32 4.36 -13.33
N SER A 126 6.13 3.87 -12.98
CA SER A 126 5.96 2.99 -11.81
C SER A 126 6.58 1.61 -12.01
N LEU A 127 6.49 1.03 -13.22
CA LEU A 127 7.17 -0.21 -13.58
C LEU A 127 8.69 -0.04 -13.57
N ALA A 128 9.19 1.08 -14.11
CA ALA A 128 10.62 1.40 -14.11
C ALA A 128 11.17 1.56 -12.70
N ALA A 129 10.45 2.24 -11.82
CA ALA A 129 10.86 2.48 -10.42
C ALA A 129 11.10 1.19 -9.61
N VAL A 130 10.47 0.09 -9.99
CA VAL A 130 10.64 -1.22 -9.32
C VAL A 130 11.49 -2.20 -10.14
N GLY A 131 12.08 -1.76 -11.25
CA GLY A 131 12.86 -2.62 -12.15
C GLY A 131 12.01 -3.74 -12.76
N ALA A 132 10.80 -3.44 -13.23
CA ALA A 132 9.85 -4.38 -13.82
C ALA A 132 9.38 -3.97 -15.22
N THR A 133 10.12 -3.12 -15.92
CA THR A 133 9.76 -2.63 -17.26
C THR A 133 9.68 -3.77 -18.27
N ASP A 134 10.63 -4.71 -18.21
CA ASP A 134 10.72 -5.91 -19.05
C ASP A 134 9.60 -6.92 -18.80
N LEU A 135 8.90 -6.80 -17.68
CA LEU A 135 7.78 -7.66 -17.29
C LEU A 135 6.41 -7.09 -17.70
N ALA A 136 6.36 -5.89 -18.29
CA ALA A 136 5.13 -5.16 -18.53
C ALA A 136 4.05 -5.98 -19.25
N ASP A 137 4.44 -6.74 -20.25
CA ASP A 137 3.54 -7.53 -21.10
C ASP A 137 3.43 -9.01 -20.66
N ALA A 138 4.19 -9.43 -19.65
CA ALA A 138 4.10 -10.77 -19.07
C ALA A 138 2.80 -10.91 -18.25
N PHE A 139 2.24 -12.14 -18.21
CA PHE A 139 1.08 -12.42 -17.37
C PHE A 139 1.51 -12.53 -15.90
N ILE A 140 0.75 -11.89 -14.99
CA ILE A 140 1.05 -11.89 -13.55
C ILE A 140 1.14 -13.31 -12.97
N GLY A 141 0.42 -14.28 -13.56
CA GLY A 141 0.43 -15.68 -13.14
C GLY A 141 1.74 -16.43 -13.45
N GLU A 142 2.56 -15.92 -14.36
CA GLU A 142 3.83 -16.53 -14.80
C GLU A 142 5.03 -16.03 -14.00
N LEU A 143 4.83 -15.00 -13.16
CA LEU A 143 5.92 -14.38 -12.42
C LEU A 143 6.34 -15.19 -11.19
N SER A 144 7.63 -15.11 -10.85
CA SER A 144 8.13 -15.50 -9.54
C SER A 144 7.49 -14.61 -8.44
N ASP A 145 7.51 -15.08 -7.18
CA ASP A 145 6.94 -14.31 -6.07
C ASP A 145 7.63 -12.95 -5.93
N GLY A 146 8.94 -12.86 -6.13
CA GLY A 146 9.68 -11.60 -6.09
C GLY A 146 9.32 -10.64 -7.23
N GLN A 147 9.16 -11.15 -8.45
CA GLN A 147 8.68 -10.35 -9.59
C GLN A 147 7.26 -9.86 -9.36
N ARG A 148 6.38 -10.75 -8.90
CA ARG A 148 5.00 -10.40 -8.56
C ARG A 148 4.94 -9.31 -7.49
N GLN A 149 5.76 -9.43 -6.44
CA GLN A 149 5.82 -8.42 -5.38
C GLN A 149 6.23 -7.04 -5.92
N ARG A 150 7.24 -6.97 -6.79
CA ARG A 150 7.64 -5.72 -7.45
C ARG A 150 6.49 -5.11 -8.27
N VAL A 151 5.77 -5.91 -9.04
CA VAL A 151 4.59 -5.46 -9.80
C VAL A 151 3.48 -4.95 -8.88
N MET A 152 3.25 -5.58 -7.73
CA MET A 152 2.26 -5.09 -6.75
C MET A 152 2.68 -3.77 -6.12
N VAL A 153 3.98 -3.56 -5.88
CA VAL A 153 4.51 -2.25 -5.46
C VAL A 153 4.34 -1.22 -6.59
N ALA A 154 4.65 -1.56 -7.85
CA ALA A 154 4.42 -0.67 -9.00
C ALA A 154 2.95 -0.25 -9.10
N ARG A 155 1.99 -1.17 -8.91
CA ARG A 155 0.57 -0.85 -8.84
C ARG A 155 0.26 0.18 -7.77
N ALA A 156 0.85 0.02 -6.59
CA ALA A 156 0.67 0.97 -5.50
C ALA A 156 1.27 2.34 -5.80
N LEU A 157 2.44 2.39 -6.44
CA LEU A 157 3.11 3.62 -6.88
C LEU A 157 2.34 4.33 -8.01
N ALA A 158 1.72 3.57 -8.91
CA ALA A 158 0.89 4.14 -9.98
C ALA A 158 -0.32 4.91 -9.45
N GLN A 159 -0.68 4.73 -8.18
CA GLN A 159 -1.69 5.55 -7.49
C GLN A 159 -1.16 6.94 -7.13
N GLU A 160 0.13 7.23 -7.32
CA GLU A 160 0.82 8.48 -6.92
C GLU A 160 0.56 8.83 -5.43
N PRO A 161 0.73 7.88 -4.50
CA PRO A 161 0.43 8.11 -3.10
C PRO A 161 1.52 8.95 -2.43
N SER A 162 1.18 9.71 -1.39
CA SER A 162 2.15 10.29 -0.45
C SER A 162 2.46 9.37 0.74
N ILE A 163 1.66 8.31 0.93
CA ILE A 163 1.83 7.32 2.00
C ILE A 163 1.65 5.92 1.40
N LEU A 164 2.62 5.02 1.65
CA LEU A 164 2.60 3.65 1.18
C LEU A 164 2.63 2.68 2.36
N LEU A 165 1.61 1.85 2.49
CA LEU A 165 1.54 0.78 3.48
C LEU A 165 1.84 -0.57 2.82
N LEU A 166 2.72 -1.35 3.46
CA LEU A 166 3.10 -2.68 3.00
C LEU A 166 2.90 -3.69 4.14
N ASP A 167 2.03 -4.68 3.92
CA ASP A 167 1.81 -5.76 4.88
C ASP A 167 2.60 -6.98 4.45
N GLU A 168 3.64 -7.33 5.20
CA GLU A 168 4.54 -8.46 4.98
C GLU A 168 5.12 -8.54 3.54
N PRO A 169 5.69 -7.47 2.99
CA PRO A 169 6.13 -7.43 1.59
C PRO A 169 7.24 -8.43 1.24
N THR A 170 7.88 -9.01 2.25
CA THR A 170 9.02 -9.93 2.09
C THR A 170 8.69 -11.39 2.39
N SER A 171 7.44 -11.74 2.68
CA SER A 171 7.06 -13.06 3.23
C SER A 171 7.43 -14.26 2.38
N PHE A 172 7.45 -14.12 1.05
CA PHE A 172 7.72 -15.22 0.11
C PHE A 172 9.07 -15.08 -0.59
N LEU A 173 9.94 -14.17 -0.11
CA LEU A 173 11.23 -13.91 -0.72
C LEU A 173 12.35 -14.65 0.01
N ASP A 174 13.34 -15.08 -0.74
CA ASP A 174 14.63 -15.53 -0.23
C ASP A 174 15.42 -14.37 0.40
N PRO A 175 16.44 -14.60 1.21
CA PRO A 175 17.19 -13.54 1.87
C PRO A 175 17.75 -12.47 0.94
N PRO A 176 18.38 -12.79 -0.22
CA PRO A 176 18.80 -11.79 -1.19
C PRO A 176 17.64 -10.94 -1.73
N GLY A 177 16.52 -11.57 -2.07
CA GLY A 177 15.32 -10.89 -2.58
C GLY A 177 14.71 -9.92 -1.56
N ARG A 178 14.75 -10.27 -0.26
CA ARG A 178 14.30 -9.37 0.83
C ARG A 178 15.16 -8.10 0.89
N ILE A 179 16.48 -8.25 0.85
CA ILE A 179 17.42 -7.13 0.88
C ILE A 179 17.22 -6.23 -0.34
N ALA A 180 17.12 -6.83 -1.53
CA ALA A 180 16.90 -6.09 -2.77
C ALA A 180 15.57 -5.32 -2.76
N LEU A 181 14.47 -5.95 -2.30
CA LEU A 181 13.17 -5.29 -2.19
C LEU A 181 13.20 -4.12 -1.20
N LEU A 182 13.78 -4.31 0.00
CA LEU A 182 13.87 -3.25 1.01
C LEU A 182 14.76 -2.09 0.55
N GLY A 183 15.86 -2.37 -0.16
CA GLY A 183 16.72 -1.35 -0.78
C GLY A 183 15.94 -0.51 -1.79
N MET A 184 15.26 -1.15 -2.73
CA MET A 184 14.41 -0.49 -3.73
C MET A 184 13.30 0.34 -3.07
N LEU A 185 12.59 -0.19 -2.07
CA LEU A 185 11.56 0.56 -1.35
C LEU A 185 12.12 1.80 -0.67
N ARG A 186 13.32 1.72 -0.07
CA ARG A 186 13.97 2.85 0.57
C ARG A 186 14.30 3.95 -0.46
N GLU A 187 14.87 3.58 -1.61
CA GLU A 187 15.16 4.52 -2.71
C GLU A 187 13.88 5.21 -3.17
N VAL A 188 12.83 4.43 -3.48
CA VAL A 188 11.54 4.97 -3.92
C VAL A 188 10.93 5.92 -2.88
N CYS A 189 10.97 5.57 -1.59
CA CYS A 189 10.46 6.43 -0.52
C CYS A 189 11.20 7.77 -0.47
N THR A 190 12.54 7.74 -0.58
CA THR A 190 13.38 8.94 -0.55
C THR A 190 13.16 9.81 -1.80
N ASP A 191 13.26 9.21 -2.99
CA ASP A 191 13.22 9.93 -4.28
C ASP A 191 11.85 10.54 -4.57
N ARG A 192 10.78 9.85 -4.17
CA ARG A 192 9.39 10.31 -4.37
C ARG A 192 8.79 10.99 -3.15
N ASN A 193 9.57 11.15 -2.07
CA ASN A 193 9.12 11.76 -0.81
C ASN A 193 7.86 11.09 -0.24
N ILE A 194 7.77 9.75 -0.30
CA ILE A 194 6.67 8.92 0.20
C ILE A 194 6.97 8.49 1.64
N ALA A 195 5.96 8.54 2.53
CA ALA A 195 6.01 8.02 3.89
C ALA A 195 5.59 6.55 3.96
#